data_cbae5993bb4b33fc455d7491b788ddc2
#
_entry.id   cbae5993bb4b33fc455d7491b788ddc2
#
_cell.length_a   1.000
_cell.length_b   1.000
_cell.length_c   1.000
_cell.angle_alpha   90.00
_cell.angle_beta   90.00
_cell.angle_gamma   90.00
#
_symmetry.space_group_name_H-M   'P 1'
#
loop_
_entity.id
_entity.type
_entity.pdbx_description
1 polymer ?
#
loop_
_entity_poly.entity_id
_entity_poly.type
_entity_poly.pdbx_seq_one_letter_code
_entity_poly.pdbx_strand_id
1 'polypeptide(L)'
;MSSVANMRSRWSACMPEWFTRFLSRFLSLGVVVVLVGLMPDIAGIDPSQSILRARAGAQQLLTAEALLAIREDLQLDRSAAERLWDWLTLAMQGDLGVSWVSGASVMESVQQTAKTSLLLMLTALGMAFVMCMASVLYTVRRWQQNRLDKHHDTLSSVLVSLPEYVIASLLIMVFSIWLGWFPPYGWQGVQNLWLPSLAMALPAAGLFGRLLNDSLKRVLDEPWVITWLSANVSKFQILRFALWRAVSNLIPQIAMTVIGLTGGAVAVEQVFSIPGIGRLILGAAKSQDLPMLQGGLLVLLVFSMLISSASILLQRWLLGHSVTSGKLISSHSTFRFTQSTTKRIVSATIFALLIGCAGWALMRDPYTIQFTRLESPSLAAPFGADAVGRDLLARVGGGMMSTIKMGIIATFLSLVIGLLFGFVTRYSQGLIEITKGVPYIVAGLLIAGLTGMNPNSALIAIVMVSWAPLAAHCASLLMEAKAQPYTHLAPIWGTSQWRVLRYYLLPYVLTPLIRHAFLRLPYITLSLTSLSFIGLGVKPPEPEWGLLIAENLPYIERSPLGVLLPISGLVLMAIAINLLFDD
;
A
#
# COMPACT_ATOMS: atom_id res chain seq x y z
N MET A 1 -8.26 26.42 -34.73
CA MET A 1 -7.96 25.80 -33.38
C MET A 1 -8.64 26.50 -32.20
N SER A 2 -9.28 27.64 -32.35
CA SER A 2 -10.00 28.36 -31.28
C SER A 2 -11.44 27.85 -30.99
N SER A 3 -12.12 27.20 -31.93
CA SER A 3 -13.49 26.74 -31.75
C SER A 3 -13.62 25.45 -30.94
N VAL A 4 -12.63 24.55 -31.03
CA VAL A 4 -12.62 23.27 -30.27
C VAL A 4 -12.28 23.49 -28.79
N ALA A 5 -11.44 24.50 -28.49
CA ALA A 5 -11.13 24.90 -27.12
C ALA A 5 -12.35 25.51 -26.40
N ASN A 6 -13.18 26.28 -27.12
CA ASN A 6 -14.40 26.90 -26.58
C ASN A 6 -15.57 25.89 -26.41
N MET A 7 -15.63 24.84 -27.21
CA MET A 7 -16.64 23.81 -27.06
C MET A 7 -16.35 22.92 -25.82
N ARG A 8 -15.09 22.60 -25.55
CA ARG A 8 -14.68 21.83 -24.34
C ARG A 8 -14.86 22.61 -23.03
N SER A 9 -14.68 23.94 -23.04
CA SER A 9 -14.93 24.77 -21.85
C SER A 9 -16.43 24.88 -21.49
N ARG A 10 -17.33 24.74 -22.46
CA ARG A 10 -18.79 24.70 -22.22
C ARG A 10 -19.30 23.37 -21.67
N TRP A 11 -18.67 22.24 -22.04
CA TRP A 11 -19.06 20.92 -21.50
C TRP A 11 -18.57 20.69 -20.06
N SER A 12 -17.38 21.24 -19.70
CA SER A 12 -16.89 21.17 -18.33
C SER A 12 -17.61 22.09 -17.34
N ALA A 13 -18.33 23.09 -17.83
CA ALA A 13 -19.15 23.99 -17.00
C ALA A 13 -20.51 23.41 -16.64
N CYS A 14 -20.97 22.34 -17.30
CA CYS A 14 -22.31 21.76 -17.11
C CYS A 14 -22.36 20.51 -16.24
N MET A 15 -21.21 19.82 -16.01
CA MET A 15 -21.23 18.62 -15.17
C MET A 15 -20.72 18.93 -13.76
N PRO A 16 -21.49 18.58 -12.71
CA PRO A 16 -21.02 18.76 -11.35
C PRO A 16 -19.75 17.91 -11.11
N GLU A 17 -18.77 18.47 -10.39
CA GLU A 17 -17.46 17.81 -10.12
C GLU A 17 -17.58 16.39 -9.54
N TRP A 18 -18.65 16.10 -8.81
CA TRP A 18 -18.90 14.77 -8.29
C TRP A 18 -19.18 13.75 -9.39
N PHE A 19 -19.87 14.17 -10.47
CA PHE A 19 -20.19 13.29 -11.60
C PHE A 19 -18.94 12.98 -12.43
N THR A 20 -18.07 13.95 -12.67
CA THR A 20 -16.80 13.71 -13.38
C THR A 20 -15.89 12.78 -12.58
N ARG A 21 -15.85 12.90 -11.27
CA ARG A 21 -15.10 12.00 -10.37
C ARG A 21 -15.72 10.60 -10.32
N PHE A 22 -17.04 10.49 -10.31
CA PHE A 22 -17.74 9.21 -10.37
C PHE A 22 -17.49 8.51 -11.72
N LEU A 23 -17.66 9.24 -12.82
CA LEU A 23 -17.43 8.73 -14.18
C LEU A 23 -15.96 8.28 -14.37
N SER A 24 -15.01 9.06 -13.89
CA SER A 24 -13.58 8.71 -13.90
C SER A 24 -13.32 7.39 -13.19
N ARG A 25 -13.94 7.15 -12.02
CA ARG A 25 -13.78 5.90 -11.26
C ARG A 25 -14.46 4.71 -11.94
N PHE A 26 -15.64 4.95 -12.52
CA PHE A 26 -16.33 3.91 -13.29
C PHE A 26 -15.52 3.49 -14.52
N LEU A 27 -14.93 4.46 -15.23
CA LEU A 27 -14.03 4.18 -16.33
C LEU A 27 -12.78 3.42 -15.89
N SER A 28 -12.24 3.73 -14.69
CA SER A 28 -11.10 2.96 -14.16
C SER A 28 -11.45 1.53 -13.85
N LEU A 29 -12.60 1.30 -13.24
CA LEU A 29 -13.12 -0.04 -13.01
C LEU A 29 -13.20 -0.80 -14.34
N GLY A 30 -13.77 -0.17 -15.36
CA GLY A 30 -13.85 -0.73 -16.72
C GLY A 30 -12.48 -1.08 -17.30
N VAL A 31 -11.51 -0.17 -17.19
CA VAL A 31 -10.15 -0.41 -17.69
C VAL A 31 -9.49 -1.59 -16.96
N VAL A 32 -9.61 -1.68 -15.64
CA VAL A 32 -9.03 -2.79 -14.88
C VAL A 32 -9.71 -4.11 -15.22
N VAL A 33 -11.04 -4.11 -15.34
CA VAL A 33 -11.81 -5.31 -15.76
C VAL A 33 -11.39 -5.77 -17.15
N VAL A 34 -11.23 -4.85 -18.10
CA VAL A 34 -10.75 -5.16 -19.46
C VAL A 34 -9.33 -5.71 -19.42
N LEU A 35 -8.42 -5.09 -18.64
CA LEU A 35 -7.05 -5.59 -18.48
C LEU A 35 -7.02 -7.00 -17.89
N VAL A 36 -7.84 -7.27 -16.87
CA VAL A 36 -7.95 -8.60 -16.28
C VAL A 36 -8.51 -9.61 -17.27
N GLY A 37 -9.52 -9.22 -18.04
CA GLY A 37 -10.14 -10.09 -19.05
C GLY A 37 -9.25 -10.43 -20.23
N LEU A 38 -8.39 -9.50 -20.64
CA LEU A 38 -7.42 -9.69 -21.73
C LEU A 38 -6.08 -10.28 -21.26
N MET A 39 -5.94 -10.53 -19.96
CA MET A 39 -4.69 -10.91 -19.32
C MET A 39 -4.00 -12.14 -19.94
N PRO A 40 -4.68 -13.29 -20.21
CA PRO A 40 -4.03 -14.45 -20.80
C PRO A 40 -3.47 -14.19 -22.20
N ASP A 41 -4.20 -13.42 -22.99
CA ASP A 41 -3.84 -13.12 -24.39
C ASP A 41 -2.70 -12.12 -24.48
N ILE A 42 -2.69 -11.09 -23.61
CA ILE A 42 -1.60 -10.10 -23.51
C ILE A 42 -0.32 -10.79 -23.03
N ALA A 43 -0.44 -11.73 -22.10
CA ALA A 43 0.69 -12.46 -21.55
C ALA A 43 1.27 -13.50 -22.52
N GLY A 44 0.49 -13.94 -23.52
CA GLY A 44 0.86 -15.06 -24.39
C GLY A 44 1.05 -16.38 -23.64
N ILE A 45 0.48 -16.49 -22.44
CA ILE A 45 0.59 -17.67 -21.58
C ILE A 45 -0.66 -18.52 -21.75
N ASP A 46 -0.47 -19.79 -22.11
CA ASP A 46 -1.56 -20.75 -22.17
C ASP A 46 -1.93 -21.23 -20.77
N PRO A 47 -3.13 -20.88 -20.24
CA PRO A 47 -3.52 -21.24 -18.89
C PRO A 47 -3.78 -22.75 -18.72
N SER A 48 -3.95 -23.51 -19.81
CA SER A 48 -4.32 -24.92 -19.79
C SER A 48 -3.38 -25.79 -18.96
N GLN A 49 -2.06 -25.52 -19.01
CA GLN A 49 -1.08 -26.26 -18.22
C GLN A 49 -1.22 -26.02 -16.71
N SER A 50 -1.43 -24.77 -16.33
CA SER A 50 -1.61 -24.39 -14.90
C SER A 50 -2.90 -24.94 -14.35
N ILE A 51 -3.97 -24.90 -15.14
CA ILE A 51 -5.29 -25.42 -14.79
C ILE A 51 -5.25 -26.96 -14.69
N LEU A 52 -4.61 -27.63 -15.64
CA LEU A 52 -4.44 -29.08 -15.57
C LEU A 52 -3.71 -29.51 -14.31
N ARG A 53 -2.61 -28.86 -13.98
CA ARG A 53 -1.87 -29.11 -12.73
C ARG A 53 -2.71 -28.84 -11.48
N ALA A 54 -3.55 -27.79 -11.50
CA ALA A 54 -4.40 -27.43 -10.37
C ALA A 54 -5.58 -28.40 -10.19
N ARG A 55 -6.19 -28.89 -11.30
CA ARG A 55 -7.29 -29.86 -11.26
C ARG A 55 -6.82 -31.27 -10.89
N ALA A 56 -5.70 -31.69 -11.43
CA ALA A 56 -5.25 -33.09 -11.39
C ALA A 56 -4.27 -33.39 -10.22
N GLY A 57 -3.75 -32.38 -9.55
CA GLY A 57 -2.66 -32.55 -8.61
C GLY A 57 -1.31 -32.91 -9.29
N ALA A 58 -0.26 -33.09 -8.47
CA ALA A 58 1.10 -33.30 -8.97
C ALA A 58 1.35 -34.66 -9.67
N GLN A 59 0.34 -35.53 -9.73
CA GLN A 59 0.51 -36.93 -10.17
C GLN A 59 0.07 -37.23 -11.60
N GLN A 60 -0.68 -36.35 -12.27
CA GLN A 60 -1.05 -36.58 -13.66
C GLN A 60 0.02 -36.11 -14.66
N LEU A 61 0.36 -37.00 -15.59
CA LEU A 61 1.23 -36.67 -16.71
C LEU A 61 0.57 -35.60 -17.58
N LEU A 62 1.31 -34.55 -17.93
CA LEU A 62 0.90 -33.51 -18.87
C LEU A 62 0.87 -34.10 -20.29
N THR A 63 -0.21 -34.84 -20.63
CA THR A 63 -0.37 -35.37 -22.00
C THR A 63 -0.94 -34.28 -22.90
N ALA A 64 -0.53 -34.32 -24.18
CA ALA A 64 -1.04 -33.36 -25.17
C ALA A 64 -2.57 -33.45 -25.34
N GLU A 65 -3.13 -34.64 -25.23
CA GLU A 65 -4.57 -34.89 -25.30
C GLU A 65 -5.33 -34.21 -24.14
N ALA A 66 -4.82 -34.31 -22.91
CA ALA A 66 -5.43 -33.67 -21.75
C ALA A 66 -5.39 -32.12 -21.83
N LEU A 67 -4.32 -31.57 -22.41
CA LEU A 67 -4.22 -30.12 -22.65
C LEU A 67 -5.22 -29.65 -23.71
N LEU A 68 -5.39 -30.41 -24.81
CA LEU A 68 -6.38 -30.11 -25.86
C LEU A 68 -7.81 -30.18 -25.31
N ALA A 69 -8.12 -31.21 -24.50
CA ALA A 69 -9.44 -31.35 -23.88
C ALA A 69 -9.77 -30.14 -22.96
N ILE A 70 -8.80 -29.65 -22.20
CA ILE A 70 -9.00 -28.43 -21.35
C ILE A 70 -9.19 -27.20 -22.23
N ARG A 71 -8.43 -27.02 -23.30
CA ARG A 71 -8.59 -25.87 -24.20
C ARG A 71 -9.98 -25.83 -24.83
N GLU A 72 -10.51 -27.00 -25.24
CA GLU A 72 -11.85 -27.12 -25.77
C GLU A 72 -12.93 -26.90 -24.72
N ASP A 73 -12.80 -27.52 -23.55
CA ASP A 73 -13.71 -27.35 -22.39
C ASP A 73 -13.85 -25.86 -21.96
N LEU A 74 -12.75 -25.15 -21.91
CA LEU A 74 -12.70 -23.75 -21.49
C LEU A 74 -12.86 -22.74 -22.65
N GLN A 75 -13.08 -23.23 -23.87
CA GLN A 75 -13.24 -22.41 -25.07
C GLN A 75 -12.11 -21.38 -25.28
N LEU A 76 -10.86 -21.78 -24.98
CA LEU A 76 -9.70 -20.89 -25.05
C LEU A 76 -9.34 -20.47 -26.48
N ASP A 77 -9.85 -21.16 -27.48
CA ASP A 77 -9.63 -20.86 -28.92
C ASP A 77 -10.49 -19.69 -29.44
N ARG A 78 -11.49 -19.21 -28.63
CA ARG A 78 -12.23 -18.00 -28.96
C ARG A 78 -11.37 -16.74 -28.73
N SER A 79 -11.69 -15.67 -29.47
CA SER A 79 -10.97 -14.42 -29.29
C SER A 79 -11.16 -13.88 -27.87
N ALA A 80 -10.11 -13.24 -27.32
CA ALA A 80 -10.15 -12.62 -26.00
C ALA A 80 -11.27 -11.59 -25.86
N ALA A 81 -11.56 -10.85 -26.92
CA ALA A 81 -12.62 -9.85 -26.94
C ALA A 81 -14.01 -10.49 -26.81
N GLU A 82 -14.26 -11.63 -27.46
CA GLU A 82 -15.52 -12.37 -27.34
C GLU A 82 -15.70 -12.93 -25.93
N ARG A 83 -14.67 -13.57 -25.36
CA ARG A 83 -14.71 -14.07 -23.97
C ARG A 83 -14.97 -12.97 -22.95
N LEU A 84 -14.31 -11.82 -23.12
CA LEU A 84 -14.53 -10.67 -22.26
C LEU A 84 -15.95 -10.12 -22.38
N TRP A 85 -16.47 -10.05 -23.59
CA TRP A 85 -17.83 -9.56 -23.84
C TRP A 85 -18.90 -10.49 -23.24
N ASP A 86 -18.74 -11.80 -23.44
CA ASP A 86 -19.62 -12.82 -22.87
C ASP A 86 -19.59 -12.74 -21.33
N TRP A 87 -18.39 -12.65 -20.73
CA TRP A 87 -18.26 -12.49 -19.28
C TRP A 87 -18.89 -11.20 -18.77
N LEU A 88 -18.69 -10.06 -19.44
CA LEU A 88 -19.31 -8.78 -19.05
C LEU A 88 -20.83 -8.84 -19.11
N THR A 89 -21.40 -9.48 -20.13
CA THR A 89 -22.87 -9.62 -20.26
C THR A 89 -23.44 -10.50 -19.15
N LEU A 90 -22.77 -11.59 -18.78
CA LEU A 90 -23.14 -12.45 -17.65
C LEU A 90 -22.99 -11.72 -16.33
N ALA A 91 -21.88 -10.99 -16.13
CA ALA A 91 -21.62 -10.23 -14.92
C ALA A 91 -22.67 -9.13 -14.68
N MET A 92 -23.20 -8.48 -15.75
CA MET A 92 -24.30 -7.52 -15.64
C MET A 92 -25.62 -8.19 -15.20
N GLN A 93 -25.78 -9.50 -15.43
CA GLN A 93 -26.93 -10.28 -14.97
C GLN A 93 -26.72 -10.86 -13.56
N GLY A 94 -25.54 -10.60 -12.95
CA GLY A 94 -25.18 -11.11 -11.62
C GLY A 94 -24.53 -12.47 -11.64
N ASP A 95 -24.17 -13.02 -12.80
CA ASP A 95 -23.43 -14.25 -12.95
C ASP A 95 -21.96 -13.94 -13.29
N LEU A 96 -21.05 -14.30 -12.39
CA LEU A 96 -19.59 -14.14 -12.60
C LEU A 96 -18.93 -15.37 -13.23
N GLY A 97 -19.73 -16.37 -13.61
CA GLY A 97 -19.27 -17.61 -14.19
C GLY A 97 -18.83 -18.66 -13.16
N VAL A 98 -18.10 -19.66 -13.62
CA VAL A 98 -17.60 -20.79 -12.82
C VAL A 98 -16.07 -20.80 -12.81
N SER A 99 -15.50 -21.24 -11.69
CA SER A 99 -14.04 -21.44 -11.56
C SER A 99 -13.54 -22.48 -12.56
N TRP A 100 -12.50 -22.16 -13.30
CA TRP A 100 -11.86 -23.10 -14.22
C TRP A 100 -11.15 -24.25 -13.50
N VAL A 101 -10.77 -24.07 -12.25
CA VAL A 101 -10.07 -25.08 -11.43
C VAL A 101 -11.05 -25.97 -10.69
N SER A 102 -11.96 -25.38 -9.91
CA SER A 102 -12.84 -26.12 -9.00
C SER A 102 -14.22 -26.43 -9.59
N GLY A 103 -14.63 -25.74 -10.67
CA GLY A 103 -16.00 -25.82 -11.20
C GLY A 103 -17.07 -25.16 -10.31
N ALA A 104 -16.67 -24.54 -9.20
CA ALA A 104 -17.60 -23.88 -8.27
C ALA A 104 -18.06 -22.53 -8.83
N SER A 105 -19.26 -22.08 -8.41
CA SER A 105 -19.75 -20.73 -8.72
C SER A 105 -18.81 -19.66 -8.16
N VAL A 106 -18.37 -18.76 -9.04
CA VAL A 106 -17.52 -17.63 -8.66
C VAL A 106 -18.26 -16.70 -7.70
N MET A 107 -19.53 -16.42 -7.96
CA MET A 107 -20.35 -15.52 -7.13
C MET A 107 -20.46 -16.03 -5.69
N GLU A 108 -20.74 -17.32 -5.48
CA GLU A 108 -20.84 -17.90 -4.14
C GLU A 108 -19.50 -17.88 -3.41
N SER A 109 -18.42 -18.29 -4.10
CA SER A 109 -17.07 -18.31 -3.56
C SER A 109 -16.62 -16.92 -3.12
N VAL A 110 -16.85 -15.91 -3.97
CA VAL A 110 -16.49 -14.51 -3.70
C VAL A 110 -17.35 -13.93 -2.57
N GLN A 111 -18.67 -14.21 -2.53
CA GLN A 111 -19.52 -13.73 -1.46
C GLN A 111 -19.12 -14.29 -0.09
N GLN A 112 -18.82 -15.59 -0.02
CA GLN A 112 -18.41 -16.22 1.23
C GLN A 112 -17.07 -15.67 1.73
N THR A 113 -16.08 -15.59 0.85
CA THR A 113 -14.76 -15.08 1.20
C THR A 113 -14.76 -13.58 1.50
N ALA A 114 -15.58 -12.78 0.79
CA ALA A 114 -15.77 -11.36 1.06
C ALA A 114 -16.37 -11.09 2.44
N LYS A 115 -17.34 -11.91 2.89
CA LYS A 115 -17.89 -11.81 4.25
C LYS A 115 -16.81 -12.02 5.32
N THR A 116 -15.95 -13.01 5.13
CA THR A 116 -14.83 -13.30 6.03
C THR A 116 -13.85 -12.13 6.09
N SER A 117 -13.41 -11.61 4.94
CA SER A 117 -12.50 -10.47 4.89
C SER A 117 -13.13 -9.19 5.46
N LEU A 118 -14.43 -8.96 5.20
CA LEU A 118 -15.14 -7.80 5.74
C LEU A 118 -15.23 -7.87 7.27
N LEU A 119 -15.53 -9.03 7.84
CA LEU A 119 -15.53 -9.23 9.29
C LEU A 119 -14.16 -8.97 9.89
N LEU A 120 -13.10 -9.50 9.26
CA LEU A 120 -11.71 -9.27 9.67
C LEU A 120 -11.35 -7.78 9.64
N MET A 121 -11.71 -7.07 8.57
CA MET A 121 -11.44 -5.65 8.43
C MET A 121 -12.22 -4.80 9.44
N LEU A 122 -13.50 -5.10 9.66
CA LEU A 122 -14.32 -4.36 10.63
C LEU A 122 -13.80 -4.51 12.06
N THR A 123 -13.39 -5.72 12.43
CA THR A 123 -12.79 -5.95 13.76
C THR A 123 -11.43 -5.27 13.89
N ALA A 124 -10.59 -5.32 12.85
CA ALA A 124 -9.31 -4.60 12.83
C ALA A 124 -9.51 -3.08 12.94
N LEU A 125 -10.46 -2.50 12.20
CA LEU A 125 -10.79 -1.08 12.29
C LEU A 125 -11.36 -0.71 13.67
N GLY A 126 -12.19 -1.57 14.26
CA GLY A 126 -12.70 -1.36 15.61
C GLY A 126 -11.57 -1.31 16.65
N MET A 127 -10.64 -2.26 16.59
CA MET A 127 -9.45 -2.26 17.46
C MET A 127 -8.57 -1.04 17.21
N ALA A 128 -8.31 -0.70 15.95
CA ALA A 128 -7.52 0.47 15.58
C ALA A 128 -8.15 1.77 16.10
N PHE A 129 -9.48 1.88 16.02
CA PHE A 129 -10.22 3.03 16.56
C PHE A 129 -10.07 3.16 18.08
N VAL A 130 -10.20 2.06 18.82
CA VAL A 130 -10.03 2.06 20.29
C VAL A 130 -8.61 2.49 20.67
N MET A 131 -7.60 1.95 19.99
CA MET A 131 -6.19 2.31 20.23
C MET A 131 -5.89 3.77 19.86
N CYS A 132 -6.43 4.24 18.73
CA CYS A 132 -6.33 5.63 18.31
C CYS A 132 -6.98 6.56 19.34
N MET A 133 -8.15 6.20 19.85
CA MET A 133 -8.86 7.00 20.87
C MET A 133 -8.05 7.11 22.16
N ALA A 134 -7.37 6.05 22.58
CA ALA A 134 -6.46 6.09 23.73
C ALA A 134 -5.32 7.11 23.53
N SER A 135 -4.71 7.13 22.33
CA SER A 135 -3.67 8.10 21.97
C SER A 135 -4.19 9.55 21.96
N VAL A 136 -5.39 9.75 21.38
CA VAL A 136 -6.03 11.09 21.37
C VAL A 136 -6.36 11.57 22.77
N LEU A 137 -6.91 10.69 23.63
CA LEU A 137 -7.20 11.03 25.04
C LEU A 137 -5.94 11.44 25.79
N TYR A 138 -4.81 10.79 25.54
CA TYR A 138 -3.52 11.21 26.09
C TYR A 138 -3.15 12.63 25.66
N THR A 139 -3.23 12.94 24.34
CA THR A 139 -2.97 14.29 23.81
C THR A 139 -3.89 15.35 24.41
N VAL A 140 -5.19 15.03 24.52
CA VAL A 140 -6.18 15.92 25.15
C VAL A 140 -5.86 16.23 26.61
N ARG A 141 -5.51 15.20 27.39
CA ARG A 141 -5.10 15.39 28.81
C ARG A 141 -3.88 16.29 28.93
N ARG A 142 -2.89 16.12 28.05
CA ARG A 142 -1.68 16.97 28.01
C ARG A 142 -2.03 18.43 27.68
N TRP A 143 -2.92 18.64 26.71
CA TRP A 143 -3.41 19.99 26.38
C TRP A 143 -4.15 20.65 27.56
N GLN A 144 -5.03 19.93 28.24
CA GLN A 144 -5.73 20.44 29.41
C GLN A 144 -4.79 20.86 30.55
N GLN A 145 -3.63 20.20 30.67
CA GLN A 145 -2.57 20.47 31.62
C GLN A 145 -1.59 21.59 31.18
N ASN A 146 -1.81 22.22 30.02
CA ASN A 146 -0.90 23.18 29.39
C ASN A 146 0.52 22.60 29.14
N ARG A 147 0.61 21.28 28.87
CA ARG A 147 1.85 20.52 28.64
C ARG A 147 1.89 19.88 27.26
N LEU A 148 1.40 20.59 26.23
CA LEU A 148 1.46 20.11 24.86
C LEU A 148 2.92 20.11 24.40
N ASP A 149 3.54 18.94 24.40
CA ASP A 149 4.85 18.77 23.81
C ASP A 149 4.73 18.71 22.29
N LYS A 150 5.61 19.42 21.60
CA LYS A 150 5.74 19.35 20.14
C LYS A 150 6.45 18.07 19.68
N HIS A 151 6.75 17.15 20.61
CA HIS A 151 7.44 15.91 20.27
C HIS A 151 6.54 14.99 19.45
N HIS A 152 7.12 14.50 18.37
CA HIS A 152 6.52 13.46 17.54
C HIS A 152 6.29 12.20 18.39
N ASP A 153 5.13 11.57 18.16
CA ASP A 153 4.78 10.31 18.78
C ASP A 153 5.62 9.18 18.16
N THR A 154 6.78 8.90 18.75
CA THR A 154 7.73 7.89 18.26
C THR A 154 7.10 6.52 18.18
N LEU A 155 6.19 6.18 19.11
CA LEU A 155 5.48 4.90 19.10
C LEU A 155 4.60 4.76 17.85
N SER A 156 3.83 5.78 17.51
CA SER A 156 3.01 5.77 16.29
C SER A 156 3.86 5.65 15.03
N SER A 157 5.03 6.29 15.00
CA SER A 157 5.95 6.19 13.86
C SER A 157 6.53 4.78 13.69
N VAL A 158 6.86 4.10 14.79
CA VAL A 158 7.31 2.69 14.77
C VAL A 158 6.19 1.78 14.30
N LEU A 159 4.98 1.92 14.83
CA LEU A 159 3.84 1.07 14.45
C LEU A 159 3.50 1.19 12.96
N VAL A 160 3.56 2.40 12.39
CA VAL A 160 3.32 2.63 10.95
C VAL A 160 4.41 1.99 10.07
N SER A 161 5.62 1.83 10.61
CA SER A 161 6.76 1.24 9.87
C SER A 161 6.75 -0.28 9.85
N LEU A 162 5.86 -0.94 10.59
CA LEU A 162 5.74 -2.39 10.65
C LEU A 162 4.70 -2.89 9.65
N PRO A 163 5.07 -3.76 8.69
CA PRO A 163 4.10 -4.40 7.81
C PRO A 163 3.17 -5.35 8.59
N GLU A 164 1.94 -5.48 8.14
CA GLU A 164 0.92 -6.31 8.77
C GLU A 164 1.33 -7.79 8.86
N TYR A 165 1.95 -8.33 7.81
CA TYR A 165 2.42 -9.73 7.79
C TYR A 165 3.55 -10.00 8.77
N VAL A 166 4.39 -8.99 9.03
CA VAL A 166 5.45 -9.05 10.03
C VAL A 166 4.85 -9.12 11.43
N ILE A 167 3.92 -8.21 11.73
CA ILE A 167 3.21 -8.21 13.01
C ILE A 167 2.45 -9.53 13.18
N ALA A 168 1.78 -10.03 12.14
CA ALA A 168 1.10 -11.31 12.13
C ALA A 168 2.03 -12.45 12.56
N SER A 169 3.22 -12.52 11.97
CA SER A 169 4.23 -13.54 12.30
C SER A 169 4.71 -13.45 13.75
N LEU A 170 4.96 -12.22 14.24
CA LEU A 170 5.37 -11.99 15.63
C LEU A 170 4.24 -12.33 16.63
N LEU A 171 2.99 -12.00 16.30
CA LEU A 171 1.84 -12.34 17.14
C LEU A 171 1.63 -13.85 17.23
N ILE A 172 1.77 -14.57 16.12
CA ILE A 172 1.74 -16.05 16.13
C ILE A 172 2.83 -16.58 17.05
N MET A 173 4.07 -16.12 16.88
CA MET A 173 5.19 -16.57 17.69
C MET A 173 4.95 -16.37 19.19
N VAL A 174 4.55 -15.16 19.58
CA VAL A 174 4.40 -14.82 21.00
C VAL A 174 3.12 -15.43 21.60
N PHE A 175 1.97 -15.17 20.97
CA PHE A 175 0.67 -15.49 21.59
C PHE A 175 0.14 -16.88 21.27
N SER A 176 0.53 -17.46 20.12
CA SER A 176 0.09 -18.81 19.77
C SER A 176 1.10 -19.87 20.19
N ILE A 177 2.39 -19.64 19.92
CA ILE A 177 3.44 -20.65 20.14
C ILE A 177 3.96 -20.60 21.58
N TRP A 178 4.45 -19.43 22.05
CA TRP A 178 5.06 -19.33 23.38
C TRP A 178 4.04 -19.33 24.51
N LEU A 179 2.94 -18.59 24.36
CA LEU A 179 1.92 -18.43 25.40
C LEU A 179 0.75 -19.43 25.25
N GLY A 180 0.52 -19.99 24.05
CA GLY A 180 -0.57 -20.93 23.80
C GLY A 180 -1.98 -20.35 23.97
N TRP A 181 -2.15 -19.01 23.91
CA TRP A 181 -3.44 -18.36 24.20
C TRP A 181 -4.40 -18.40 23.02
N PHE A 182 -3.91 -18.42 21.79
CA PHE A 182 -4.71 -18.37 20.58
C PHE A 182 -4.27 -19.42 19.56
N PRO A 183 -5.17 -19.92 18.70
CA PRO A 183 -4.80 -20.82 17.62
C PRO A 183 -3.92 -20.11 16.58
N PRO A 184 -2.86 -20.77 16.07
CA PRO A 184 -1.93 -20.15 15.11
C PRO A 184 -2.52 -19.98 13.71
N TYR A 185 -3.41 -20.90 13.28
CA TYR A 185 -3.95 -20.96 11.91
C TYR A 185 -5.42 -21.36 11.90
N GLY A 186 -6.08 -21.06 10.79
CA GLY A 186 -7.42 -21.55 10.49
C GLY A 186 -8.53 -20.52 10.74
N TRP A 187 -9.77 -20.98 10.54
CA TRP A 187 -10.97 -20.14 10.66
C TRP A 187 -12.11 -20.98 11.29
N GLN A 188 -12.04 -21.20 12.58
CA GLN A 188 -12.98 -22.08 13.30
C GLN A 188 -13.85 -21.35 14.34
N GLY A 189 -13.74 -20.02 14.41
CA GLY A 189 -14.52 -19.23 15.36
C GLY A 189 -13.90 -17.91 15.75
N VAL A 190 -14.50 -17.23 16.73
CA VAL A 190 -14.09 -15.88 17.17
C VAL A 190 -12.63 -15.83 17.66
N GLN A 191 -12.12 -16.95 18.19
CA GLN A 191 -10.73 -17.01 18.68
C GLN A 191 -9.71 -16.80 17.57
N ASN A 192 -10.00 -17.27 16.36
CA ASN A 192 -9.14 -17.06 15.18
C ASN A 192 -9.18 -15.64 14.63
N LEU A 193 -10.08 -14.78 15.14
CA LEU A 193 -10.24 -13.40 14.65
C LEU A 193 -9.28 -12.41 15.33
N TRP A 194 -8.90 -12.67 16.61
CA TRP A 194 -8.19 -11.70 17.44
C TRP A 194 -6.79 -11.34 16.91
N LEU A 195 -5.94 -12.34 16.71
CA LEU A 195 -4.57 -12.09 16.27
C LEU A 195 -4.47 -11.48 14.86
N PRO A 196 -5.22 -11.99 13.84
CA PRO A 196 -5.23 -11.38 12.51
C PRO A 196 -5.73 -9.94 12.53
N SER A 197 -6.82 -9.68 13.29
CA SER A 197 -7.36 -8.32 13.43
C SER A 197 -6.37 -7.39 14.13
N LEU A 198 -5.67 -7.85 15.16
CA LEU A 198 -4.66 -7.08 15.87
C LEU A 198 -3.46 -6.77 14.96
N ALA A 199 -3.04 -7.74 14.12
CA ALA A 199 -1.95 -7.53 13.16
C ALA A 199 -2.24 -6.39 12.18
N MET A 200 -3.48 -6.28 11.73
CA MET A 200 -3.93 -5.20 10.85
C MET A 200 -4.20 -3.89 11.63
N ALA A 201 -4.69 -4.01 12.86
CA ALA A 201 -5.08 -2.86 13.68
C ALA A 201 -3.88 -2.03 14.15
N LEU A 202 -2.75 -2.63 14.47
CA LEU A 202 -1.58 -1.95 15.01
C LEU A 202 -0.99 -0.89 14.08
N PRO A 203 -0.69 -1.17 12.80
CA PRO A 203 -0.22 -0.14 11.87
C PRO A 203 -1.28 0.92 11.59
N ALA A 204 -2.55 0.50 11.45
CA ALA A 204 -3.67 1.42 11.22
C ALA A 204 -3.86 2.37 12.42
N ALA A 205 -3.79 1.88 13.66
CA ALA A 205 -3.87 2.68 14.87
C ALA A 205 -2.72 3.68 14.98
N GLY A 206 -1.49 3.24 14.64
CA GLY A 206 -0.33 4.11 14.56
C GLY A 206 -0.55 5.28 13.58
N LEU A 207 -1.02 4.96 12.38
CA LEU A 207 -1.29 5.97 11.35
C LEU A 207 -2.43 6.92 11.75
N PHE A 208 -3.57 6.39 12.17
CA PHE A 208 -4.72 7.20 12.59
C PHE A 208 -4.38 8.05 13.81
N GLY A 209 -3.69 7.48 14.80
CA GLY A 209 -3.24 8.20 15.99
C GLY A 209 -2.32 9.36 15.63
N ARG A 210 -1.31 9.13 14.80
CA ARG A 210 -0.39 10.18 14.33
C ARG A 210 -1.15 11.28 13.58
N LEU A 211 -1.92 10.93 12.55
CA LEU A 211 -2.64 11.91 11.74
C LEU A 211 -3.64 12.74 12.56
N LEU A 212 -4.39 12.09 13.46
CA LEU A 212 -5.40 12.77 14.26
C LEU A 212 -4.76 13.65 15.33
N ASN A 213 -3.70 13.19 16.00
CA ASN A 213 -2.97 13.99 16.97
C ASN A 213 -2.32 15.23 16.32
N ASP A 214 -1.68 15.05 15.15
CA ASP A 214 -1.06 16.16 14.42
C ASP A 214 -2.11 17.17 13.92
N SER A 215 -3.25 16.69 13.43
CA SER A 215 -4.36 17.54 13.02
C SER A 215 -4.98 18.27 14.20
N LEU A 216 -5.18 17.58 15.32
CA LEU A 216 -5.74 18.16 16.54
C LEU A 216 -4.81 19.23 17.14
N LYS A 217 -3.51 18.97 17.22
CA LYS A 217 -2.52 19.95 17.67
C LYS A 217 -2.57 21.22 16.82
N ARG A 218 -2.56 21.08 15.48
CA ARG A 218 -2.66 22.25 14.58
C ARG A 218 -3.94 23.05 14.79
N VAL A 219 -5.09 22.39 14.95
CA VAL A 219 -6.37 23.06 15.18
C VAL A 219 -6.40 23.75 16.54
N LEU A 220 -5.80 23.16 17.57
CA LEU A 220 -5.72 23.74 18.91
C LEU A 220 -4.76 24.95 18.98
N ASP A 221 -3.81 25.07 18.06
CA ASP A 221 -2.90 26.23 17.92
C ASP A 221 -3.51 27.38 17.09
N GLU A 222 -4.73 27.22 16.53
CA GLU A 222 -5.39 28.26 15.74
C GLU A 222 -5.86 29.44 16.63
N PRO A 223 -5.85 30.70 16.11
CA PRO A 223 -6.20 31.91 16.88
C PRO A 223 -7.58 31.91 17.54
N TRP A 224 -8.57 31.21 16.92
CA TRP A 224 -9.92 31.13 17.49
C TRP A 224 -9.95 30.41 18.85
N VAL A 225 -9.03 29.47 19.09
CA VAL A 225 -8.93 28.76 20.38
C VAL A 225 -8.55 29.74 21.49
N ILE A 226 -7.58 30.62 21.23
CA ILE A 226 -7.15 31.66 22.18
C ILE A 226 -8.31 32.62 22.44
N THR A 227 -9.01 33.05 21.39
CA THR A 227 -10.17 33.94 21.51
C THR A 227 -11.29 33.31 22.36
N TRP A 228 -11.58 32.03 22.17
CA TRP A 228 -12.61 31.32 22.93
C TRP A 228 -12.18 31.09 24.40
N LEU A 229 -10.92 30.80 24.64
CA LEU A 229 -10.37 30.71 26.00
C LEU A 229 -10.48 32.07 26.74
N SER A 230 -10.15 33.17 26.05
CA SER A 230 -10.30 34.52 26.59
C SER A 230 -11.75 34.92 26.82
N ALA A 231 -12.67 34.40 26.02
CA ALA A 231 -14.12 34.56 26.20
C ALA A 231 -14.73 33.60 27.26
N ASN A 232 -13.87 32.87 27.99
CA ASN A 232 -14.24 31.90 29.04
C ASN A 232 -15.14 30.74 28.54
N VAL A 233 -15.03 30.37 27.26
CA VAL A 233 -15.72 29.17 26.72
C VAL A 233 -15.09 27.92 27.33
N SER A 234 -15.93 26.94 27.68
CA SER A 234 -15.45 25.73 28.35
C SER A 234 -14.44 24.95 27.50
N LYS A 235 -13.37 24.42 28.11
CA LYS A 235 -12.38 23.58 27.39
C LYS A 235 -13.02 22.39 26.68
N PHE A 236 -14.12 21.84 27.20
CA PHE A 236 -14.86 20.75 26.57
C PHE A 236 -15.50 21.17 25.24
N GLN A 237 -16.11 22.36 25.19
CA GLN A 237 -16.69 22.89 23.94
C GLN A 237 -15.61 23.14 22.89
N ILE A 238 -14.49 23.79 23.29
CA ILE A 238 -13.35 24.01 22.41
C ILE A 238 -12.85 22.69 21.84
N LEU A 239 -12.65 21.68 22.69
CA LEU A 239 -12.17 20.37 22.28
C LEU A 239 -13.15 19.66 21.33
N ARG A 240 -14.46 19.72 21.59
CA ARG A 240 -15.48 19.14 20.70
C ARG A 240 -15.39 19.72 19.30
N PHE A 241 -15.28 21.04 19.17
CA PHE A 241 -15.13 21.70 17.87
C PHE A 241 -13.79 21.41 17.20
N ALA A 242 -12.70 21.38 17.99
CA ALA A 242 -11.37 21.05 17.48
C ALA A 242 -11.30 19.61 16.96
N LEU A 243 -11.87 18.64 17.67
CA LEU A 243 -11.94 17.24 17.21
C LEU A 243 -12.80 17.11 15.94
N TRP A 244 -13.97 17.76 15.91
CA TRP A 244 -14.82 17.73 14.72
C TRP A 244 -14.08 18.24 13.48
N ARG A 245 -13.38 19.35 13.61
CA ARG A 245 -12.59 19.95 12.53
C ARG A 245 -11.39 19.07 12.14
N ALA A 246 -10.67 18.53 13.14
CA ALA A 246 -9.52 17.65 12.91
C ALA A 246 -9.93 16.37 12.16
N VAL A 247 -11.00 15.71 12.59
CA VAL A 247 -11.53 14.49 11.94
C VAL A 247 -12.01 14.77 10.52
N SER A 248 -12.77 15.87 10.32
CA SER A 248 -13.31 16.20 9.00
C SER A 248 -12.24 16.36 7.92
N ASN A 249 -11.08 16.91 8.30
CA ASN A 249 -9.94 17.08 7.39
C ASN A 249 -9.24 15.75 7.05
N LEU A 250 -9.40 14.72 7.88
CA LEU A 250 -8.72 13.44 7.73
C LEU A 250 -9.55 12.36 7.04
N ILE A 251 -10.84 12.60 6.82
CA ILE A 251 -11.74 11.60 6.21
C ILE A 251 -11.18 10.99 4.92
N PRO A 252 -10.66 11.75 3.93
CA PRO A 252 -10.09 11.18 2.72
C PRO A 252 -8.89 10.27 3.00
N GLN A 253 -8.08 10.64 4.00
CA GLN A 253 -6.89 9.86 4.37
C GLN A 253 -7.27 8.56 5.10
N ILE A 254 -8.28 8.63 5.97
CA ILE A 254 -8.86 7.45 6.63
C ILE A 254 -9.40 6.48 5.57
N ALA A 255 -10.15 6.98 4.59
CA ALA A 255 -10.68 6.16 3.50
C ALA A 255 -9.57 5.48 2.68
N MET A 256 -8.51 6.22 2.34
CA MET A 256 -7.35 5.64 1.64
C MET A 256 -6.66 4.55 2.47
N THR A 257 -6.59 4.71 3.79
CA THR A 257 -6.03 3.69 4.69
C THR A 257 -6.92 2.46 4.74
N VAL A 258 -8.25 2.63 4.81
CA VAL A 258 -9.19 1.49 4.79
C VAL A 258 -9.09 0.72 3.46
N ILE A 259 -8.95 1.43 2.33
CA ILE A 259 -8.67 0.79 1.03
C ILE A 259 -7.31 0.08 1.06
N GLY A 260 -6.28 0.68 1.65
CA GLY A 260 -4.95 0.06 1.82
C GLY A 260 -4.98 -1.21 2.65
N LEU A 261 -5.83 -1.27 3.69
CA LEU A 261 -6.01 -2.48 4.51
C LEU A 261 -6.54 -3.67 3.71
N THR A 262 -7.27 -3.46 2.60
CA THR A 262 -7.66 -4.59 1.72
C THR A 262 -6.45 -5.29 1.12
N GLY A 263 -5.39 -4.52 0.82
CA GLY A 263 -4.11 -5.07 0.39
C GLY A 263 -3.38 -5.80 1.51
N GLY A 264 -3.25 -5.19 2.69
CA GLY A 264 -2.63 -5.83 3.87
C GLY A 264 -3.35 -7.09 4.32
N ALA A 265 -4.69 -7.13 4.19
CA ALA A 265 -5.50 -8.30 4.49
C ALA A 265 -5.05 -9.55 3.71
N VAL A 266 -4.66 -9.42 2.43
CA VAL A 266 -4.20 -10.56 1.62
C VAL A 266 -3.03 -11.30 2.29
N ALA A 267 -2.05 -10.53 2.77
CA ALA A 267 -0.87 -11.10 3.43
C ALA A 267 -1.22 -11.73 4.79
N VAL A 268 -2.09 -11.07 5.57
CA VAL A 268 -2.55 -11.58 6.87
C VAL A 268 -3.40 -12.84 6.69
N GLU A 269 -4.33 -12.85 5.74
CA GLU A 269 -5.14 -14.02 5.38
C GLU A 269 -4.27 -15.22 4.96
N GLN A 270 -3.17 -14.94 4.25
CA GLN A 270 -2.21 -15.98 3.88
C GLN A 270 -1.46 -16.53 5.09
N VAL A 271 -0.96 -15.66 5.98
CA VAL A 271 -0.21 -16.05 7.19
C VAL A 271 -1.08 -16.89 8.13
N PHE A 272 -2.30 -16.45 8.41
CA PHE A 272 -3.22 -17.15 9.33
C PHE A 272 -4.08 -18.23 8.66
N SER A 273 -3.89 -18.47 7.36
CA SER A 273 -4.69 -19.42 6.57
C SER A 273 -6.20 -19.16 6.62
N ILE A 274 -6.60 -17.88 6.62
CA ILE A 274 -8.00 -17.45 6.63
C ILE A 274 -8.61 -17.58 5.23
N PRO A 275 -9.83 -18.14 5.07
CA PRO A 275 -10.52 -18.23 3.78
C PRO A 275 -11.12 -16.86 3.38
N GLY A 276 -10.28 -15.86 3.16
CA GLY A 276 -10.67 -14.53 2.75
C GLY A 276 -10.54 -14.28 1.24
N ILE A 277 -11.07 -13.13 0.79
CA ILE A 277 -11.08 -12.75 -0.62
C ILE A 277 -9.67 -12.53 -1.18
N GLY A 278 -8.74 -12.04 -0.36
CA GLY A 278 -7.34 -11.84 -0.77
C GLY A 278 -6.64 -13.17 -1.05
N ARG A 279 -6.83 -14.17 -0.19
CA ARG A 279 -6.30 -15.53 -0.39
C ARG A 279 -6.94 -16.22 -1.60
N LEU A 280 -8.24 -16.01 -1.82
CA LEU A 280 -8.96 -16.52 -3.00
C LEU A 280 -8.32 -15.98 -4.29
N ILE A 281 -8.16 -14.66 -4.40
CA ILE A 281 -7.59 -13.99 -5.58
C ILE A 281 -6.14 -14.44 -5.80
N LEU A 282 -5.35 -14.55 -4.72
CA LEU A 282 -3.97 -15.03 -4.81
C LEU A 282 -3.90 -16.48 -5.31
N GLY A 283 -4.78 -17.35 -4.83
CA GLY A 283 -4.92 -18.72 -5.32
C GLY A 283 -5.29 -18.76 -6.79
N ALA A 284 -6.30 -17.99 -7.20
CA ALA A 284 -6.74 -17.86 -8.58
C ALA A 284 -5.62 -17.35 -9.52
N ALA A 285 -4.84 -16.35 -9.07
CA ALA A 285 -3.69 -15.86 -9.83
C ALA A 285 -2.60 -16.93 -10.02
N LYS A 286 -2.31 -17.72 -8.97
CA LYS A 286 -1.32 -18.81 -9.02
C LYS A 286 -1.73 -19.95 -9.94
N SER A 287 -3.01 -20.30 -9.94
CA SER A 287 -3.58 -21.38 -10.78
C SER A 287 -4.07 -20.89 -12.16
N GLN A 288 -3.97 -19.58 -12.43
CA GLN A 288 -4.49 -18.94 -13.65
C GLN A 288 -6.00 -19.17 -13.87
N ASP A 289 -6.75 -19.22 -12.77
CA ASP A 289 -8.22 -19.31 -12.79
C ASP A 289 -8.80 -17.91 -13.07
N LEU A 290 -8.99 -17.61 -14.35
CA LEU A 290 -9.37 -16.27 -14.82
C LEU A 290 -10.73 -15.81 -14.29
N PRO A 291 -11.83 -16.59 -14.34
CA PRO A 291 -13.12 -16.14 -13.83
C PRO A 291 -13.08 -15.83 -12.33
N MET A 292 -12.41 -16.66 -11.53
CA MET A 292 -12.26 -16.46 -10.10
C MET A 292 -11.43 -15.20 -9.81
N LEU A 293 -10.36 -14.94 -10.56
CA LEU A 293 -9.52 -13.75 -10.46
C LEU A 293 -10.33 -12.49 -10.82
N GLN A 294 -11.06 -12.51 -11.93
CA GLN A 294 -11.91 -11.41 -12.38
C GLN A 294 -12.98 -11.06 -11.37
N GLY A 295 -13.72 -12.07 -10.87
CA GLY A 295 -14.77 -11.88 -9.88
C GLY A 295 -14.25 -11.29 -8.55
N GLY A 296 -13.15 -11.84 -8.04
CA GLY A 296 -12.53 -11.37 -6.82
C GLY A 296 -12.01 -9.93 -6.94
N LEU A 297 -11.30 -9.61 -8.03
CA LEU A 297 -10.80 -8.25 -8.29
C LEU A 297 -11.94 -7.24 -8.47
N LEU A 298 -13.01 -7.61 -9.17
CA LEU A 298 -14.20 -6.77 -9.33
C LEU A 298 -14.77 -6.38 -7.97
N VAL A 299 -14.94 -7.33 -7.05
CA VAL A 299 -15.49 -7.06 -5.72
C VAL A 299 -14.56 -6.16 -4.90
N LEU A 300 -13.24 -6.35 -4.93
CA LEU A 300 -12.29 -5.44 -4.26
C LEU A 300 -12.35 -4.02 -4.82
N LEU A 301 -12.48 -3.88 -6.14
CA LEU A 301 -12.58 -2.58 -6.80
C LEU A 301 -13.90 -1.87 -6.47
N VAL A 302 -15.02 -2.59 -6.50
CA VAL A 302 -16.34 -2.07 -6.10
C VAL A 302 -16.29 -1.62 -4.63
N PHE A 303 -15.71 -2.42 -3.75
CA PHE A 303 -15.54 -2.07 -2.33
C PHE A 303 -14.71 -0.78 -2.16
N SER A 304 -13.57 -0.67 -2.85
CA SER A 304 -12.73 0.53 -2.85
C SER A 304 -13.47 1.77 -3.36
N MET A 305 -14.30 1.61 -4.40
CA MET A 305 -15.11 2.66 -4.96
C MET A 305 -16.22 3.13 -3.98
N LEU A 306 -16.85 2.18 -3.28
CA LEU A 306 -17.88 2.48 -2.27
C LEU A 306 -17.27 3.26 -1.10
N ILE A 307 -16.16 2.81 -0.53
CA ILE A 307 -15.45 3.51 0.56
C ILE A 307 -15.05 4.93 0.12
N SER A 308 -14.47 5.04 -1.06
CA SER A 308 -14.02 6.32 -1.59
C SER A 308 -15.18 7.29 -1.82
N SER A 309 -16.32 6.79 -2.30
CA SER A 309 -17.54 7.59 -2.52
C SER A 309 -18.19 8.00 -1.20
N ALA A 310 -18.28 7.06 -0.25
CA ALA A 310 -18.79 7.34 1.10
C ALA A 310 -17.92 8.40 1.82
N SER A 311 -16.60 8.35 1.65
CA SER A 311 -15.67 9.35 2.19
C SER A 311 -15.98 10.76 1.68
N ILE A 312 -16.22 10.92 0.37
CA ILE A 312 -16.54 12.23 -0.21
C ILE A 312 -17.90 12.76 0.29
N LEU A 313 -18.89 11.87 0.36
CA LEU A 313 -20.23 12.24 0.86
C LEU A 313 -20.15 12.66 2.34
N LEU A 314 -19.43 11.88 3.16
CA LEU A 314 -19.23 12.17 4.57
C LEU A 314 -18.46 13.48 4.78
N GLN A 315 -17.40 13.71 4.02
CA GLN A 315 -16.64 14.96 4.09
C GLN A 315 -17.51 16.17 3.71
N ARG A 316 -18.32 16.07 2.66
CA ARG A 316 -19.26 17.13 2.26
C ARG A 316 -20.31 17.39 3.32
N TRP A 317 -20.84 16.35 3.93
CA TRP A 317 -21.83 16.47 5.00
C TRP A 317 -21.25 17.15 6.25
N LEU A 318 -20.03 16.83 6.63
CA LEU A 318 -19.36 17.39 7.81
C LEU A 318 -18.89 18.83 7.60
N LEU A 319 -18.35 19.17 6.44
CA LEU A 319 -17.75 20.49 6.15
C LEU A 319 -18.73 21.47 5.49
N GLY A 320 -19.89 21.00 5.04
CA GLY A 320 -20.91 21.82 4.36
C GLY A 320 -20.37 22.55 3.13
N HIS A 321 -20.91 23.73 2.82
CA HIS A 321 -20.53 24.55 1.67
C HIS A 321 -19.13 25.21 1.80
N SER A 322 -18.48 25.11 2.95
CA SER A 322 -17.16 25.74 3.21
C SER A 322 -16.04 25.14 2.36
N VAL A 323 -16.19 23.91 1.88
CA VAL A 323 -15.20 23.22 1.02
C VAL A 323 -15.17 23.79 -0.40
N THR A 324 -16.30 24.26 -0.90
CA THR A 324 -16.42 24.72 -2.29
C THR A 324 -15.84 26.12 -2.52
N SER A 325 -15.61 26.89 -1.47
CA SER A 325 -15.14 28.27 -1.58
C SER A 325 -13.61 28.45 -1.58
N GLY A 326 -12.81 27.38 -1.50
CA GLY A 326 -11.33 27.48 -1.57
C GLY A 326 -10.68 28.35 -0.46
N LYS A 327 -11.47 28.81 0.52
CA LYS A 327 -11.07 29.74 1.59
C LYS A 327 -10.52 29.08 2.85
N LEU A 328 -10.29 27.77 2.83
CA LEU A 328 -9.47 27.14 3.85
C LEU A 328 -8.02 27.53 3.56
N ILE A 329 -7.62 28.65 4.17
CA ILE A 329 -6.24 29.08 4.19
C ILE A 329 -5.46 27.91 4.79
N SER A 330 -4.76 27.17 3.95
CA SER A 330 -3.66 26.34 4.42
C SER A 330 -2.68 27.32 5.07
N SER A 331 -2.60 27.31 6.39
CA SER A 331 -1.56 28.05 7.09
C SER A 331 -0.24 27.52 6.54
N HIS A 332 0.40 28.34 5.72
CA HIS A 332 1.74 28.07 5.21
C HIS A 332 2.66 28.01 6.44
N SER A 333 2.92 26.81 6.92
CA SER A 333 4.05 26.62 7.80
C SER A 333 5.28 26.90 6.94
N THR A 334 5.88 28.07 7.12
CA THR A 334 7.23 28.35 6.64
C THR A 334 8.12 27.29 7.27
N PHE A 335 8.47 26.27 6.48
CA PHE A 335 9.37 25.22 6.88
C PHE A 335 10.72 25.82 7.25
N ARG A 336 10.98 26.04 8.53
CA ARG A 336 12.32 26.29 9.04
C ARG A 336 13.01 24.96 9.24
N PHE A 337 13.98 24.67 8.40
CA PHE A 337 14.86 23.52 8.51
C PHE A 337 15.74 23.61 9.78
N THR A 338 15.24 23.21 10.92
CA THR A 338 16.04 23.01 12.13
C THR A 338 15.99 21.53 12.51
N GLN A 339 16.68 20.70 11.73
CA GLN A 339 16.85 19.30 12.13
C GLN A 339 17.73 19.20 13.37
N SER A 340 17.24 18.46 14.37
CA SER A 340 18.04 18.14 15.56
C SER A 340 19.28 17.31 15.17
N THR A 341 20.45 17.76 15.58
CA THR A 341 21.73 17.04 15.38
C THR A 341 21.65 15.60 15.89
N THR A 342 20.92 15.36 16.98
CA THR A 342 20.70 14.03 17.56
C THR A 342 19.97 13.11 16.59
N LYS A 343 18.91 13.57 15.91
CA LYS A 343 18.18 12.77 14.91
C LYS A 343 19.09 12.34 13.76
N ARG A 344 19.96 13.25 13.28
CA ARG A 344 20.93 12.96 12.22
C ARG A 344 21.96 11.93 12.66
N ILE A 345 22.51 12.05 13.86
CA ILE A 345 23.49 11.09 14.41
C ILE A 345 22.84 9.73 14.54
N VAL A 346 21.65 9.61 15.12
CA VAL A 346 20.93 8.33 15.26
C VAL A 346 20.66 7.69 13.89
N SER A 347 20.17 8.47 12.93
CA SER A 347 19.94 7.98 11.56
C SER A 347 21.23 7.49 10.89
N ALA A 348 22.32 8.28 10.98
CA ALA A 348 23.62 7.91 10.44
C ALA A 348 24.19 6.65 11.09
N THR A 349 24.02 6.49 12.41
CA THR A 349 24.44 5.27 13.15
C THR A 349 23.68 4.05 12.68
N ILE A 350 22.35 4.16 12.47
CA ILE A 350 21.53 3.06 11.95
C ILE A 350 22.00 2.67 10.53
N PHE A 351 22.22 3.65 9.64
CA PHE A 351 22.72 3.39 8.30
C PHE A 351 24.12 2.74 8.32
N ALA A 352 25.02 3.23 9.18
CA ALA A 352 26.35 2.65 9.33
C ALA A 352 26.28 1.19 9.82
N LEU A 353 25.39 0.88 10.75
CA LEU A 353 25.14 -0.48 11.22
C LEU A 353 24.60 -1.37 10.10
N LEU A 354 23.60 -0.92 9.34
CA LEU A 354 23.06 -1.68 8.21
C LEU A 354 24.13 -1.92 7.13
N ILE A 355 24.89 -0.91 6.76
CA ILE A 355 25.98 -1.02 5.77
C ILE A 355 27.10 -1.95 6.29
N GLY A 356 27.43 -1.87 7.57
CA GLY A 356 28.43 -2.76 8.20
C GLY A 356 27.97 -4.22 8.18
N CYS A 357 26.72 -4.51 8.52
CA CYS A 357 26.14 -5.85 8.41
C CYS A 357 26.14 -6.36 6.95
N ALA A 358 25.79 -5.50 6.00
CA ALA A 358 25.84 -5.86 4.58
C ALA A 358 27.27 -6.14 4.12
N GLY A 359 28.24 -5.30 4.48
CA GLY A 359 29.65 -5.49 4.13
C GLY A 359 30.20 -6.81 4.68
N TRP A 360 29.84 -7.16 5.92
CA TRP A 360 30.22 -8.45 6.50
C TRP A 360 29.58 -9.64 5.77
N ALA A 361 28.30 -9.52 5.43
CA ALA A 361 27.56 -10.54 4.71
C ALA A 361 28.07 -10.76 3.28
N LEU A 362 28.56 -9.71 2.59
CA LEU A 362 29.14 -9.81 1.24
C LEU A 362 30.44 -10.62 1.18
N MET A 363 31.10 -10.88 2.32
CA MET A 363 32.28 -11.77 2.41
C MET A 363 31.90 -13.26 2.40
N ARG A 364 30.61 -13.58 2.40
CA ARG A 364 30.05 -14.92 2.48
C ARG A 364 29.11 -15.18 1.31
N ASP A 365 29.05 -16.44 0.87
CA ASP A 365 28.16 -16.83 -0.25
C ASP A 365 26.76 -17.17 0.27
N PRO A 366 25.69 -16.48 -0.22
CA PRO A 366 24.31 -16.74 0.19
C PRO A 366 23.69 -17.99 -0.47
N TYR A 367 24.38 -18.64 -1.42
CA TYR A 367 23.83 -19.73 -2.22
C TYR A 367 24.33 -21.12 -1.81
N THR A 368 25.55 -21.22 -1.30
CA THR A 368 26.19 -22.50 -0.95
C THR A 368 25.57 -23.12 0.30
N ILE A 369 25.37 -24.46 0.23
CA ILE A 369 24.88 -25.27 1.36
C ILE A 369 26.12 -25.78 2.09
N GLN A 370 26.47 -25.18 3.24
CA GLN A 370 27.68 -25.49 4.00
C GLN A 370 27.39 -26.03 5.41
N PHE A 371 26.16 -25.83 5.89
CA PHE A 371 25.74 -26.12 7.26
C PHE A 371 24.65 -27.17 7.32
N THR A 372 24.43 -27.72 8.50
CA THR A 372 23.25 -28.58 8.72
C THR A 372 21.97 -27.75 8.68
N ARG A 373 20.88 -28.42 8.30
CA ARG A 373 19.56 -27.79 8.23
C ARG A 373 19.15 -27.17 9.57
N LEU A 374 18.79 -25.88 9.57
CA LEU A 374 18.38 -25.14 10.78
C LEU A 374 19.43 -25.17 11.89
N GLU A 375 20.73 -25.17 11.53
CA GLU A 375 21.82 -25.13 12.49
C GLU A 375 21.74 -23.88 13.37
N SER A 376 21.95 -24.08 14.66
CA SER A 376 21.94 -22.99 15.65
C SER A 376 23.12 -22.04 15.44
N PRO A 377 23.01 -20.77 15.89
CA PRO A 377 24.11 -19.81 15.81
C PRO A 377 25.43 -20.36 16.38
N SER A 378 26.51 -20.21 15.62
CA SER A 378 27.85 -20.64 15.94
C SER A 378 28.89 -19.63 15.46
N LEU A 379 30.18 -19.79 15.83
CA LEU A 379 31.24 -18.91 15.31
C LEU A 379 31.40 -19.02 13.79
N ALA A 380 31.12 -20.18 13.21
CA ALA A 380 31.16 -20.41 11.77
C ALA A 380 29.91 -19.84 11.06
N ALA A 381 28.76 -19.98 11.68
CA ALA A 381 27.46 -19.44 11.21
C ALA A 381 26.87 -18.51 12.28
N PRO A 382 27.24 -17.21 12.32
CA PRO A 382 26.87 -16.30 13.41
C PRO A 382 25.36 -16.18 13.66
N PHE A 383 24.54 -16.29 12.62
CA PHE A 383 23.07 -16.27 12.72
C PHE A 383 22.44 -17.67 12.48
N GLY A 384 23.29 -18.72 12.40
CA GLY A 384 22.83 -20.06 12.07
C GLY A 384 22.57 -20.27 10.58
N ALA A 385 21.88 -21.37 10.25
CA ALA A 385 21.56 -21.75 8.88
C ALA A 385 20.05 -21.79 8.63
N ASP A 386 19.67 -21.64 7.35
CA ASP A 386 18.28 -21.73 6.91
C ASP A 386 17.80 -23.19 6.79
N ALA A 387 16.53 -23.38 6.34
CA ALA A 387 15.92 -24.69 6.17
C ALA A 387 16.61 -25.58 5.13
N VAL A 388 17.54 -25.06 4.33
CA VAL A 388 18.30 -25.79 3.33
C VAL A 388 19.76 -26.02 3.77
N GLY A 389 20.26 -25.27 4.78
CA GLY A 389 21.64 -25.33 5.27
C GLY A 389 22.54 -24.22 4.68
N ARG A 390 21.97 -23.11 4.24
CA ARG A 390 22.71 -21.93 3.76
C ARG A 390 22.92 -20.94 4.91
N ASP A 391 24.00 -20.16 4.87
CA ASP A 391 24.35 -19.16 5.89
C ASP A 391 23.29 -18.04 5.96
N LEU A 392 22.60 -17.91 7.10
CA LEU A 392 21.59 -16.88 7.31
C LEU A 392 22.17 -15.46 7.28
N LEU A 393 23.39 -15.23 7.77
CA LEU A 393 24.03 -13.91 7.71
C LEU A 393 24.23 -13.48 6.25
N ALA A 394 24.79 -14.37 5.41
CA ALA A 394 24.98 -14.11 3.99
C ALA A 394 23.66 -13.82 3.28
N ARG A 395 22.63 -14.60 3.57
CA ARG A 395 21.29 -14.43 2.97
C ARG A 395 20.60 -13.14 3.41
N VAL A 396 20.69 -12.78 4.68
CA VAL A 396 20.11 -11.52 5.20
C VAL A 396 20.80 -10.31 4.59
N GLY A 397 22.13 -10.32 4.47
CA GLY A 397 22.87 -9.22 3.85
C GLY A 397 22.68 -9.15 2.34
N GLY A 398 22.71 -10.27 1.62
CA GLY A 398 22.37 -10.32 0.20
C GLY A 398 20.92 -9.86 -0.05
N GLY A 399 20.00 -10.32 0.79
CA GLY A 399 18.59 -9.89 0.76
C GLY A 399 18.42 -8.38 1.01
N MET A 400 19.21 -7.80 1.91
CA MET A 400 19.21 -6.35 2.12
C MET A 400 19.59 -5.59 0.85
N MET A 401 20.66 -6.00 0.19
CA MET A 401 21.12 -5.35 -1.05
C MET A 401 20.07 -5.45 -2.16
N SER A 402 19.47 -6.63 -2.35
CA SER A 402 18.41 -6.86 -3.32
C SER A 402 17.18 -5.99 -3.02
N THR A 403 16.69 -6.01 -1.78
CA THR A 403 15.50 -5.28 -1.33
C THR A 403 15.68 -3.77 -1.46
N ILE A 404 16.80 -3.22 -0.97
CA ILE A 404 17.08 -1.77 -1.03
C ILE A 404 17.26 -1.32 -2.47
N LYS A 405 18.01 -2.08 -3.29
CA LYS A 405 18.19 -1.78 -4.71
C LYS A 405 16.85 -1.69 -5.44
N MET A 406 15.98 -2.67 -5.25
CA MET A 406 14.65 -2.66 -5.87
C MET A 406 13.80 -1.49 -5.36
N GLY A 407 13.84 -1.19 -4.07
CA GLY A 407 13.14 -0.05 -3.46
C GLY A 407 13.58 1.30 -4.02
N ILE A 408 14.90 1.50 -4.18
CA ILE A 408 15.47 2.72 -4.79
C ILE A 408 15.05 2.85 -6.25
N ILE A 409 15.15 1.77 -7.04
CA ILE A 409 14.75 1.77 -8.46
C ILE A 409 13.26 2.10 -8.58
N ALA A 410 12.39 1.44 -7.78
CA ALA A 410 10.96 1.70 -7.78
C ALA A 410 10.64 3.16 -7.42
N THR A 411 11.31 3.69 -6.39
CA THR A 411 11.12 5.08 -5.95
C THR A 411 11.56 6.07 -7.02
N PHE A 412 12.72 5.83 -7.64
CA PHE A 412 13.23 6.68 -8.72
C PHE A 412 12.31 6.68 -9.94
N LEU A 413 11.87 5.51 -10.41
CA LEU A 413 10.94 5.40 -11.53
C LEU A 413 9.59 6.08 -11.20
N SER A 414 9.07 5.86 -10.00
CA SER A 414 7.84 6.51 -9.54
C SER A 414 7.99 8.03 -9.45
N LEU A 415 9.15 8.54 -9.02
CA LEU A 415 9.46 9.97 -8.99
C LEU A 415 9.49 10.58 -10.40
N VAL A 416 10.17 9.93 -11.35
CA VAL A 416 10.25 10.40 -12.74
C VAL A 416 8.86 10.45 -13.37
N ILE A 417 8.09 9.36 -13.27
CA ILE A 417 6.72 9.28 -13.78
C ILE A 417 5.83 10.32 -13.08
N GLY A 418 5.92 10.41 -11.74
CA GLY A 418 5.19 11.37 -10.94
C GLY A 418 5.48 12.83 -11.30
N LEU A 419 6.74 13.15 -11.58
CA LEU A 419 7.15 14.47 -12.06
C LEU A 419 6.54 14.78 -13.43
N LEU A 420 6.66 13.86 -14.39
CA LEU A 420 6.13 14.04 -15.75
C LEU A 420 4.62 14.28 -15.74
N PHE A 421 3.87 13.41 -15.10
CA PHE A 421 2.40 13.54 -15.02
C PHE A 421 1.95 14.68 -14.11
N GLY A 422 2.73 15.03 -13.08
CA GLY A 422 2.47 16.17 -12.20
C GLY A 422 2.58 17.52 -12.91
N PHE A 423 3.47 17.67 -13.87
CA PHE A 423 3.57 18.89 -14.69
C PHE A 423 2.43 19.02 -15.72
N VAL A 424 1.84 17.90 -16.16
CA VAL A 424 0.76 17.85 -17.16
C VAL A 424 -0.61 17.64 -16.50
N THR A 425 -0.82 18.25 -15.34
CA THR A 425 -2.00 18.05 -14.48
C THR A 425 -3.34 18.18 -15.16
N ARG A 426 -3.46 19.09 -16.13
CA ARG A 426 -4.72 19.32 -16.86
C ARG A 426 -5.29 18.05 -17.51
N TYR A 427 -4.42 17.12 -17.90
CA TYR A 427 -4.79 15.89 -18.61
C TYR A 427 -4.64 14.65 -17.73
N SER A 428 -3.84 14.71 -16.68
CA SER A 428 -3.47 13.55 -15.85
C SER A 428 -4.29 13.41 -14.55
N GLN A 429 -5.10 14.41 -14.18
CA GLN A 429 -5.87 14.38 -12.92
C GLN A 429 -6.74 13.14 -12.77
N GLY A 430 -7.48 12.77 -13.83
CA GLY A 430 -8.30 11.56 -13.83
C GLY A 430 -7.47 10.30 -13.61
N LEU A 431 -6.35 10.18 -14.34
CA LEU A 431 -5.44 9.04 -14.23
C LEU A 431 -4.80 8.94 -12.83
N ILE A 432 -4.40 10.06 -12.26
CA ILE A 432 -3.86 10.13 -10.89
C ILE A 432 -4.90 9.65 -9.87
N GLU A 433 -6.15 10.12 -9.95
CA GLU A 433 -7.22 9.72 -9.03
C GLU A 433 -7.58 8.24 -9.17
N ILE A 434 -7.60 7.74 -10.40
CA ILE A 434 -7.81 6.33 -10.73
C ILE A 434 -6.74 5.47 -10.06
N THR A 435 -5.48 5.78 -10.33
CA THR A 435 -4.35 4.97 -9.85
C THR A 435 -4.24 4.97 -8.32
N LYS A 436 -4.57 6.08 -7.66
CA LYS A 436 -4.61 6.13 -6.18
C LYS A 436 -5.62 5.17 -5.55
N GLY A 437 -6.68 4.82 -6.27
CA GLY A 437 -7.72 3.89 -5.80
C GLY A 437 -7.34 2.41 -5.94
N VAL A 438 -6.23 2.08 -6.61
CA VAL A 438 -5.80 0.69 -6.82
C VAL A 438 -4.84 0.27 -5.70
N PRO A 439 -5.18 -0.74 -4.89
CA PRO A 439 -4.25 -1.32 -3.92
C PRO A 439 -3.04 -1.95 -4.63
N TYR A 440 -1.84 -1.80 -4.05
CA TYR A 440 -0.59 -2.30 -4.67
C TYR A 440 -0.58 -3.82 -4.88
N ILE A 441 -1.26 -4.58 -4.00
CA ILE A 441 -1.37 -6.04 -4.15
C ILE A 441 -2.24 -6.41 -5.35
N VAL A 442 -3.33 -5.67 -5.59
CA VAL A 442 -4.18 -5.85 -6.79
C VAL A 442 -3.35 -5.60 -8.05
N ALA A 443 -2.56 -4.51 -8.08
CA ALA A 443 -1.64 -4.26 -9.18
C ALA A 443 -0.59 -5.38 -9.32
N GLY A 444 -0.06 -5.89 -8.19
CA GLY A 444 0.86 -7.03 -8.15
C GLY A 444 0.28 -8.29 -8.78
N LEU A 445 -0.96 -8.64 -8.42
CA LEU A 445 -1.66 -9.80 -8.97
C LEU A 445 -1.95 -9.64 -10.47
N LEU A 446 -2.37 -8.45 -10.90
CA LEU A 446 -2.60 -8.15 -12.32
C LEU A 446 -1.31 -8.30 -13.14
N ILE A 447 -0.23 -7.67 -12.70
CA ILE A 447 1.04 -7.71 -13.43
C ILE A 447 1.66 -9.12 -13.38
N ALA A 448 1.62 -9.80 -12.23
CA ALA A 448 2.11 -11.17 -12.11
C ALA A 448 1.35 -12.15 -13.02
N GLY A 449 0.07 -11.93 -13.19
CA GLY A 449 -0.72 -12.70 -14.14
C GLY A 449 -0.38 -12.41 -15.61
N LEU A 450 -0.04 -11.15 -15.94
CA LEU A 450 0.36 -10.74 -17.29
C LEU A 450 1.77 -11.19 -17.68
N THR A 451 2.73 -11.11 -16.75
CA THR A 451 4.16 -11.27 -17.05
C THR A 451 4.79 -12.50 -16.39
N GLY A 452 3.98 -13.27 -15.68
CA GLY A 452 4.45 -14.35 -14.81
C GLY A 452 4.97 -13.80 -13.48
N MET A 453 5.20 -14.71 -12.53
CA MET A 453 5.75 -14.37 -11.21
C MET A 453 7.27 -14.23 -11.29
N ASN A 454 7.76 -12.99 -11.32
CA ASN A 454 9.18 -12.67 -11.38
C ASN A 454 9.46 -11.31 -10.70
N PRO A 455 10.74 -10.98 -10.39
CA PRO A 455 11.09 -9.72 -9.72
C PRO A 455 10.63 -8.45 -10.45
N ASN A 456 10.66 -8.48 -11.79
CA ASN A 456 10.26 -7.35 -12.61
C ASN A 456 8.75 -7.10 -12.51
N SER A 457 7.95 -8.15 -12.36
CA SER A 457 6.48 -8.05 -12.18
C SER A 457 6.14 -7.26 -10.92
N ALA A 458 6.79 -7.58 -9.78
CA ALA A 458 6.60 -6.85 -8.53
C ALA A 458 7.06 -5.39 -8.64
N LEU A 459 8.21 -5.16 -9.28
CA LEU A 459 8.75 -3.81 -9.52
C LEU A 459 7.77 -2.97 -10.35
N ILE A 460 7.32 -3.48 -11.49
CA ILE A 460 6.37 -2.79 -12.38
C ILE A 460 5.06 -2.49 -11.64
N ALA A 461 4.51 -3.47 -10.91
CA ALA A 461 3.28 -3.32 -10.15
C ALA A 461 3.36 -2.16 -9.13
N ILE A 462 4.46 -2.10 -8.36
CA ILE A 462 4.65 -1.05 -7.37
C ILE A 462 4.85 0.32 -8.05
N VAL A 463 5.63 0.39 -9.11
CA VAL A 463 5.83 1.63 -9.87
C VAL A 463 4.50 2.14 -10.44
N MET A 464 3.66 1.25 -10.99
CA MET A 464 2.35 1.60 -11.55
C MET A 464 1.38 2.24 -10.55
N VAL A 465 1.54 2.00 -9.27
CA VAL A 465 0.69 2.59 -8.22
C VAL A 465 1.39 3.77 -7.52
N SER A 466 2.69 3.66 -7.28
CA SER A 466 3.44 4.59 -6.41
C SER A 466 3.71 5.96 -7.04
N TRP A 467 3.64 6.10 -8.38
CA TRP A 467 3.82 7.39 -9.06
C TRP A 467 2.66 8.37 -8.80
N ALA A 468 1.43 7.87 -8.62
CA ALA A 468 0.24 8.72 -8.57
C ALA A 468 0.20 9.67 -7.34
N PRO A 469 0.56 9.27 -6.12
CA PRO A 469 0.70 10.19 -5.01
C PRO A 469 1.82 11.23 -5.21
N LEU A 470 2.94 10.84 -5.86
CA LEU A 470 4.02 11.77 -6.20
C LEU A 470 3.58 12.79 -7.25
N ALA A 471 2.83 12.36 -8.26
CA ALA A 471 2.25 13.26 -9.26
C ALA A 471 1.25 14.24 -8.64
N ALA A 472 0.41 13.80 -7.71
CA ALA A 472 -0.52 14.67 -7.00
C ALA A 472 0.19 15.71 -6.14
N HIS A 473 1.27 15.31 -5.46
CA HIS A 473 2.08 16.24 -4.67
C HIS A 473 2.82 17.25 -5.59
N CYS A 474 3.40 16.78 -6.70
CA CYS A 474 3.99 17.64 -7.72
C CYS A 474 2.98 18.67 -8.26
N ALA A 475 1.75 18.23 -8.55
CA ALA A 475 0.68 19.11 -9.01
C ALA A 475 0.31 20.20 -7.99
N SER A 476 0.25 19.84 -6.72
CA SER A 476 -0.02 20.78 -5.62
C SER A 476 1.10 21.82 -5.50
N LEU A 477 2.36 21.39 -5.48
CA LEU A 477 3.53 22.28 -5.45
C LEU A 477 3.59 23.20 -6.68
N LEU A 478 3.23 22.68 -7.85
CA LEU A 478 3.19 23.47 -9.07
C LEU A 478 2.10 24.56 -9.03
N MET A 479 0.92 24.26 -8.49
CA MET A 479 -0.13 25.26 -8.29
C MET A 479 0.32 26.33 -7.31
N GLU A 480 0.96 25.96 -6.21
CA GLU A 480 1.52 26.87 -5.23
C GLU A 480 2.62 27.76 -5.84
N ALA A 481 3.57 27.17 -6.58
CA ALA A 481 4.62 27.90 -7.28
C ALA A 481 4.06 28.92 -8.28
N LYS A 482 3.02 28.52 -9.04
CA LYS A 482 2.36 29.42 -10.01
C LYS A 482 1.59 30.56 -9.32
N ALA A 483 1.11 30.39 -8.10
CA ALA A 483 0.42 31.42 -7.34
C ALA A 483 1.39 32.50 -6.76
N GLN A 484 2.71 32.26 -6.80
CA GLN A 484 3.69 33.21 -6.28
C GLN A 484 3.78 34.46 -7.14
N PRO A 485 3.89 35.68 -6.56
CA PRO A 485 3.92 36.93 -7.30
C PRO A 485 5.03 36.99 -8.35
N TYR A 486 6.20 36.45 -8.08
CA TYR A 486 7.35 36.49 -8.99
C TYR A 486 7.13 35.67 -10.28
N THR A 487 6.30 34.62 -10.24
CA THR A 487 5.95 33.82 -11.43
C THR A 487 5.03 34.56 -12.38
N HIS A 488 4.18 35.46 -11.87
CA HIS A 488 3.31 36.33 -12.65
C HIS A 488 4.08 37.55 -13.23
N LEU A 489 5.07 38.04 -12.49
CA LEU A 489 5.87 39.22 -12.95
C LEU A 489 6.93 38.84 -13.97
N ALA A 490 7.51 37.66 -13.92
CA ALA A 490 8.58 37.21 -14.79
C ALA A 490 8.25 37.36 -16.32
N PRO A 491 7.05 36.98 -16.81
CA PRO A 491 6.69 37.20 -18.22
C PRO A 491 6.56 38.67 -18.58
N ILE A 492 6.14 39.53 -17.64
CA ILE A 492 6.03 40.99 -17.86
C ILE A 492 7.42 41.59 -18.11
N TRP A 493 8.47 41.04 -17.52
CA TRP A 493 9.87 41.41 -17.74
C TRP A 493 10.51 40.75 -18.96
N GLY A 494 9.69 40.12 -19.83
CA GLY A 494 10.17 39.50 -21.07
C GLY A 494 10.80 38.12 -20.89
N THR A 495 10.61 37.48 -19.71
CA THR A 495 11.13 36.13 -19.46
C THR A 495 10.27 35.09 -20.20
N SER A 496 10.91 34.26 -21.04
CA SER A 496 10.21 33.21 -21.79
C SER A 496 9.61 32.14 -20.82
N GLN A 497 8.51 31.51 -21.22
CA GLN A 497 7.84 30.45 -20.43
C GLN A 497 8.79 29.30 -20.08
N TRP A 498 9.75 28.96 -20.98
CA TRP A 498 10.77 27.95 -20.72
C TRP A 498 11.73 28.35 -19.59
N ARG A 499 12.13 29.65 -19.55
CA ARG A 499 12.96 30.15 -18.45
C ARG A 499 12.18 30.16 -17.13
N VAL A 500 10.92 30.57 -17.15
CA VAL A 500 10.05 30.48 -15.94
C VAL A 500 9.95 29.04 -15.44
N LEU A 501 9.73 28.07 -16.32
CA LEU A 501 9.69 26.66 -15.98
C LEU A 501 11.01 26.19 -15.36
N ARG A 502 12.15 26.44 -16.04
CA ARG A 502 13.45 25.88 -15.65
C ARG A 502 14.04 26.53 -14.40
N TYR A 503 13.92 27.82 -14.23
CA TYR A 503 14.61 28.56 -13.17
C TYR A 503 13.74 28.92 -11.98
N TYR A 504 12.42 28.93 -12.11
CA TYR A 504 11.50 29.28 -11.03
C TYR A 504 10.63 28.10 -10.60
N LEU A 505 9.92 27.45 -11.52
CA LEU A 505 8.96 26.39 -11.17
C LEU A 505 9.66 25.08 -10.84
N LEU A 506 10.59 24.63 -11.68
CA LEU A 506 11.25 23.32 -11.51
C LEU A 506 12.06 23.23 -10.20
N PRO A 507 12.91 24.21 -9.83
CA PRO A 507 13.65 24.17 -8.56
C PRO A 507 12.72 24.23 -7.35
N TYR A 508 11.64 25.01 -7.42
CA TYR A 508 10.65 25.10 -6.35
C TYR A 508 9.95 23.77 -6.10
N VAL A 509 9.58 23.04 -7.16
CA VAL A 509 8.87 21.76 -7.07
C VAL A 509 9.81 20.61 -6.75
N LEU A 510 11.00 20.57 -7.34
CA LEU A 510 11.88 19.40 -7.34
C LEU A 510 12.40 19.06 -5.93
N THR A 511 12.83 20.05 -5.15
CA THR A 511 13.41 19.84 -3.83
C THR A 511 12.40 19.22 -2.84
N PRO A 512 11.18 19.76 -2.66
CA PRO A 512 10.18 19.13 -1.81
C PRO A 512 9.70 17.77 -2.35
N LEU A 513 9.62 17.62 -3.68
CA LEU A 513 9.17 16.37 -4.30
C LEU A 513 10.17 15.24 -4.09
N ILE A 514 11.47 15.50 -4.25
CA ILE A 514 12.54 14.52 -3.96
C ILE A 514 12.48 14.10 -2.49
N ARG A 515 12.38 15.08 -1.58
CA ARG A 515 12.22 14.78 -0.15
C ARG A 515 11.01 13.89 0.11
N HIS A 516 9.87 14.20 -0.48
CA HIS A 516 8.65 13.39 -0.36
C HIS A 516 8.84 11.98 -0.93
N ALA A 517 9.59 11.83 -2.04
CA ALA A 517 9.92 10.53 -2.61
C ALA A 517 10.78 9.69 -1.65
N PHE A 518 11.79 10.29 -0.99
CA PHE A 518 12.60 9.61 0.01
C PHE A 518 11.78 9.19 1.24
N LEU A 519 10.84 10.01 1.71
CA LEU A 519 9.92 9.64 2.79
C LEU A 519 8.99 8.48 2.39
N ARG A 520 8.75 8.28 1.10
CA ARG A 520 7.96 7.16 0.59
C ARG A 520 8.79 5.90 0.32
N LEU A 521 10.11 5.99 0.28
CA LEU A 521 10.99 4.85 0.03
C LEU A 521 10.74 3.66 0.97
N PRO A 522 10.59 3.84 2.30
CA PRO A 522 10.23 2.74 3.20
C PRO A 522 8.92 2.06 2.81
N TYR A 523 7.88 2.83 2.54
CA TYR A 523 6.57 2.30 2.14
C TYR A 523 6.66 1.50 0.83
N ILE A 524 7.37 2.01 -0.17
CA ILE A 524 7.59 1.34 -1.46
C ILE A 524 8.36 0.04 -1.25
N THR A 525 9.41 0.05 -0.44
CA THR A 525 10.22 -1.14 -0.11
C THR A 525 9.38 -2.18 0.64
N LEU A 526 8.61 -1.75 1.63
CA LEU A 526 7.70 -2.63 2.39
C LEU A 526 6.63 -3.26 1.48
N SER A 527 6.11 -2.51 0.52
CA SER A 527 5.15 -3.05 -0.46
C SER A 527 5.79 -4.08 -1.39
N LEU A 528 7.05 -3.86 -1.84
CA LEU A 528 7.81 -4.85 -2.61
C LEU A 528 8.06 -6.13 -1.81
N THR A 529 8.51 -6.01 -0.57
CA THR A 529 8.74 -7.18 0.31
C THR A 529 7.43 -7.92 0.61
N SER A 530 6.31 -7.21 0.74
CA SER A 530 4.99 -7.83 0.88
C SER A 530 4.60 -8.66 -0.35
N LEU A 531 4.83 -8.14 -1.57
CA LEU A 531 4.60 -8.90 -2.81
C LEU A 531 5.51 -10.13 -2.90
N SER A 532 6.79 -9.99 -2.55
CA SER A 532 7.74 -11.13 -2.52
C SER A 532 7.35 -12.16 -1.45
N PHE A 533 6.89 -11.71 -0.28
CA PHE A 533 6.39 -12.59 0.79
C PHE A 533 5.23 -13.47 0.34
N ILE A 534 4.28 -12.94 -0.43
CA ILE A 534 3.16 -13.74 -0.97
C ILE A 534 3.51 -14.53 -2.24
N GLY A 535 4.76 -14.42 -2.72
CA GLY A 535 5.30 -15.18 -3.84
C GLY A 535 5.11 -14.53 -5.21
N LEU A 536 4.78 -13.23 -5.27
CA LEU A 536 4.63 -12.47 -6.52
C LEU A 536 5.92 -11.76 -6.97
N GLY A 537 7.01 -11.87 -6.22
CA GLY A 537 8.27 -11.19 -6.46
C GLY A 537 9.42 -12.13 -6.80
N VAL A 538 10.51 -11.98 -6.06
CA VAL A 538 11.74 -12.76 -6.22
C VAL A 538 11.50 -14.24 -5.91
N LYS A 539 12.16 -15.13 -6.66
CA LYS A 539 12.08 -16.58 -6.46
C LYS A 539 13.38 -17.13 -5.87
N PRO A 540 13.30 -18.27 -5.11
CA PRO A 540 14.50 -19.00 -4.71
C PRO A 540 15.37 -19.36 -5.92
N PRO A 541 16.71 -19.36 -5.80
CA PRO A 541 17.51 -19.20 -4.57
C PRO A 541 17.88 -17.76 -4.21
N GLU A 542 17.47 -16.78 -4.99
CA GLU A 542 17.82 -15.37 -4.80
C GLU A 542 17.43 -14.85 -3.41
N PRO A 543 18.34 -14.23 -2.66
CA PRO A 543 18.01 -13.67 -1.36
C PRO A 543 17.26 -12.33 -1.53
N GLU A 544 16.11 -12.21 -0.87
CA GLU A 544 15.32 -10.97 -0.73
C GLU A 544 14.58 -11.04 0.61
N TRP A 545 14.43 -9.92 1.32
CA TRP A 545 13.90 -9.94 2.69
C TRP A 545 12.46 -10.47 2.81
N GLY A 546 11.57 -10.14 1.87
CA GLY A 546 10.20 -10.66 1.88
C GLY A 546 10.16 -12.18 1.66
N LEU A 547 10.95 -12.66 0.70
CA LEU A 547 11.10 -14.09 0.42
C LEU A 547 11.74 -14.82 1.60
N LEU A 548 12.78 -14.24 2.22
CA LEU A 548 13.44 -14.84 3.38
C LEU A 548 12.46 -15.01 4.56
N ILE A 549 11.62 -14.00 4.81
CA ILE A 549 10.58 -14.12 5.85
C ILE A 549 9.62 -15.26 5.50
N ALA A 550 9.16 -15.35 4.25
CA ALA A 550 8.24 -16.41 3.82
C ALA A 550 8.85 -17.81 3.94
N GLU A 551 10.12 -18.00 3.54
CA GLU A 551 10.83 -19.28 3.61
C GLU A 551 11.09 -19.73 5.06
N ASN A 552 11.38 -18.79 5.98
CA ASN A 552 11.75 -19.11 7.36
C ASN A 552 10.55 -19.08 8.34
N LEU A 553 9.40 -18.53 7.95
CA LEU A 553 8.22 -18.45 8.82
C LEU A 553 7.75 -19.81 9.36
N PRO A 554 7.72 -20.91 8.57
CA PRO A 554 7.34 -22.24 9.08
C PRO A 554 8.31 -22.79 10.14
N TYR A 555 9.52 -22.24 10.22
CA TYR A 555 10.58 -22.69 11.12
C TYR A 555 10.90 -21.69 12.23
N ILE A 556 10.00 -20.71 12.46
CA ILE A 556 10.22 -19.60 13.41
C ILE A 556 10.52 -20.08 14.84
N GLU A 557 9.98 -21.23 15.25
CA GLU A 557 10.25 -21.83 16.56
C GLU A 557 11.69 -22.29 16.73
N ARG A 558 12.32 -22.82 15.65
CA ARG A 558 13.67 -23.39 15.67
C ARG A 558 14.73 -22.39 15.26
N SER A 559 14.42 -21.52 14.31
CA SER A 559 15.32 -20.52 13.76
C SER A 559 14.62 -19.15 13.68
N PRO A 560 14.36 -18.48 14.81
CA PRO A 560 13.66 -17.19 14.83
C PRO A 560 14.46 -16.09 14.11
N LEU A 561 15.79 -16.18 14.07
CA LEU A 561 16.64 -15.18 13.43
C LEU A 561 16.41 -15.06 11.92
N GLY A 562 16.02 -16.15 11.25
CA GLY A 562 15.67 -16.11 9.82
C GLY A 562 14.50 -15.20 9.49
N VAL A 563 13.61 -14.94 10.46
CA VAL A 563 12.47 -14.04 10.34
C VAL A 563 12.77 -12.68 10.98
N LEU A 564 13.35 -12.66 12.20
CA LEU A 564 13.53 -11.43 12.97
C LEU A 564 14.58 -10.49 12.36
N LEU A 565 15.64 -11.00 11.73
CA LEU A 565 16.71 -10.18 11.15
C LEU A 565 16.23 -9.36 9.94
N PRO A 566 15.59 -9.95 8.91
CA PRO A 566 15.02 -9.16 7.81
C PRO A 566 14.00 -8.13 8.30
N ILE A 567 13.14 -8.50 9.27
CA ILE A 567 12.17 -7.60 9.88
C ILE A 567 12.85 -6.41 10.55
N SER A 568 13.84 -6.68 11.41
CA SER A 568 14.58 -5.61 12.09
C SER A 568 15.28 -4.69 11.10
N GLY A 569 15.83 -5.23 10.01
CA GLY A 569 16.42 -4.45 8.93
C GLY A 569 15.43 -3.49 8.26
N LEU A 570 14.23 -3.97 7.92
CA LEU A 570 13.15 -3.15 7.35
C LEU A 570 12.72 -2.02 8.29
N VAL A 571 12.53 -2.33 9.57
CA VAL A 571 12.12 -1.36 10.59
C VAL A 571 13.21 -0.31 10.81
N LEU A 572 14.46 -0.74 10.97
CA LEU A 572 15.59 0.17 11.15
C LEU A 572 15.78 1.10 9.95
N MET A 573 15.66 0.57 8.73
CA MET A 573 15.70 1.37 7.51
C MET A 573 14.58 2.43 7.49
N ALA A 574 13.35 2.03 7.83
CA ALA A 574 12.21 2.95 7.85
C ALA A 574 12.39 4.06 8.92
N ILE A 575 12.85 3.70 10.12
CA ILE A 575 13.16 4.66 11.19
C ILE A 575 14.28 5.62 10.76
N ALA A 576 15.37 5.10 10.18
CA ALA A 576 16.50 5.92 9.76
C ALA A 576 16.10 6.96 8.70
N ILE A 577 15.31 6.56 7.71
CA ILE A 577 14.81 7.47 6.65
C ILE A 577 13.86 8.51 7.24
N ASN A 578 12.92 8.10 8.10
CA ASN A 578 11.99 9.03 8.74
C ASN A 578 12.74 10.04 9.61
N LEU A 579 13.72 9.61 10.42
CA LEU A 579 14.53 10.53 11.24
C LEU A 579 15.38 11.50 10.40
N LEU A 580 15.79 11.09 9.20
CA LEU A 580 16.61 11.92 8.32
C LEU A 580 15.77 12.98 7.60
N PHE A 581 14.54 12.68 7.23
CA PHE A 581 13.71 13.52 6.37
C PHE A 581 12.45 14.08 7.06
N ASP A 582 12.09 13.62 8.28
CA ASP A 582 10.98 14.14 9.09
C ASP A 582 11.48 15.32 9.94
N ASP A 583 10.85 16.48 9.81
CA ASP A 583 11.21 17.73 10.51
C ASP A 583 10.77 17.76 11.97
#